data_233633b0350f87f6bb671fcf3e674fbf
#
_entry.id   233633b0350f87f6bb671fcf3e674fbf
#
_cell.length_a   1.000
_cell.length_b   1.000
_cell.length_c   1.000
_cell.angle_alpha   90.00
_cell.angle_beta   90.00
_cell.angle_gamma   90.00
#
_symmetry.space_group_name_H-M   'P 1'
#
loop_
_entity.id
_entity.type
_entity.pdbx_description
1 polymer ?
#
loop_
_entity_poly.entity_id
_entity_poly.type
_entity_poly.pdbx_seq_one_letter_code
_entity_poly.pdbx_strand_id
1 'polypeptide(L)' 'MNKLYYVDVKLFDTFEETSSLIRKKVIATDEDSARDIVAKQMEEEIKTAEAPCASYEIIKIEFIMEL' A
#
# COMPACT_ATOMS: atom_id res chain seq x y z
N MET A 1 11.30 11.51 -14.02
CA MET A 1 9.95 11.89 -14.45
C MET A 1 8.91 11.28 -13.52
N ASN A 2 7.97 12.07 -13.02
CA ASN A 2 6.97 11.54 -12.08
C ASN A 2 5.81 10.89 -12.81
N LYS A 3 5.32 9.80 -12.22
CA LYS A 3 4.20 9.03 -12.75
C LYS A 3 3.19 8.79 -11.64
N LEU A 4 1.93 8.68 -12.02
CA LEU A 4 0.85 8.38 -11.09
C LEU A 4 0.56 6.89 -11.14
N TYR A 5 0.52 6.25 -9.96
CA TYR A 5 0.21 4.83 -9.81
C TYR A 5 -0.95 4.64 -8.83
N TYR A 6 -1.76 3.63 -9.11
CA TYR A 6 -2.67 3.08 -8.11
C TYR A 6 -2.06 1.78 -7.60
N VAL A 7 -2.02 1.63 -6.28
CA VAL A 7 -1.48 0.43 -5.64
C VAL A 7 -2.59 -0.18 -4.79
N ASP A 8 -2.98 -1.38 -5.14
CA ASP A 8 -3.99 -2.12 -4.38
C ASP A 8 -3.30 -2.93 -3.30
N VAL A 9 -3.76 -2.75 -2.07
CA VAL A 9 -3.18 -3.37 -0.88
C VAL A 9 -4.28 -4.14 -0.16
N LYS A 10 -3.95 -5.37 0.23
CA LYS A 10 -4.82 -6.17 1.08
C LYS A 10 -4.32 -6.06 2.50
N LEU A 11 -5.19 -5.62 3.39
CA LEU A 11 -4.90 -5.48 4.80
C LEU A 11 -5.56 -6.63 5.56
N PHE A 12 -4.78 -7.34 6.35
CA PHE A 12 -5.25 -8.47 7.14
C PHE A 12 -5.22 -8.14 8.61
N ASP A 13 -6.23 -8.60 9.35
CA ASP A 13 -6.17 -8.64 10.80
C ASP A 13 -6.35 -10.09 11.23
N THR A 14 -5.25 -10.70 11.70
CA THR A 14 -5.26 -12.12 12.07
C THR A 14 -6.01 -12.38 13.36
N PHE A 15 -6.15 -11.38 14.23
CA PHE A 15 -6.90 -11.52 15.47
C PHE A 15 -8.41 -11.61 15.20
N GLU A 16 -8.93 -10.75 14.33
CA GLU A 16 -10.34 -10.75 13.98
C GLU A 16 -10.66 -11.60 12.75
N GLU A 17 -9.63 -12.14 12.10
CA GLU A 17 -9.73 -12.91 10.87
C GLU A 17 -10.44 -12.15 9.76
N THR A 18 -10.16 -10.85 9.65
CA THR A 18 -10.76 -9.99 8.64
C THR A 18 -9.72 -9.55 7.63
N SER A 19 -10.20 -9.18 6.46
CA SER A 19 -9.35 -8.55 5.45
C SER A 19 -10.13 -7.47 4.71
N SER A 20 -9.40 -6.47 4.23
CA SER A 20 -9.99 -5.38 3.42
C SER A 20 -9.06 -5.01 2.29
N LEU A 21 -9.63 -4.50 1.21
CA LEU A 21 -8.88 -3.99 0.08
C LEU A 21 -8.83 -2.47 0.16
N ILE A 22 -7.63 -1.94 0.00
CA ILE A 22 -7.38 -0.50 0.03
C ILE A 22 -6.67 -0.13 -1.26
N ARG A 23 -7.07 0.97 -1.88
CA ARG A 23 -6.37 1.52 -3.03
C ARG A 23 -5.62 2.77 -2.62
N LYS A 24 -4.31 2.77 -2.83
CA LYS A 24 -3.45 3.92 -2.57
C LYS A 24 -3.09 4.59 -3.89
N LYS A 25 -3.11 5.91 -3.90
CA LYS A 25 -2.66 6.70 -5.05
C LYS A 25 -1.31 7.29 -4.70
N VAL A 26 -0.29 7.00 -5.51
CA VAL A 26 1.08 7.46 -5.25
C VAL A 26 1.71 8.06 -6.50
N ILE A 27 2.61 9.01 -6.28
CA ILE A 27 3.41 9.62 -7.32
C ILE A 27 4.84 9.10 -7.13
N ALA A 28 5.38 8.48 -8.16
CA ALA A 28 6.71 7.87 -8.11
C ALA A 28 7.35 7.86 -9.49
N THR A 29 8.62 7.53 -9.56
CA THR A 29 9.35 7.50 -10.84
C THR A 29 9.19 6.16 -11.57
N ASP A 30 8.94 5.08 -10.83
CA ASP A 30 8.75 3.74 -11.38
C ASP A 30 7.94 2.88 -10.40
N GLU A 31 7.65 1.63 -10.80
CA GLU A 31 6.89 0.70 -9.97
C GLU A 31 7.58 0.36 -8.66
N ASP A 32 8.89 0.17 -8.69
CA ASP A 32 9.65 -0.17 -7.48
C ASP A 32 9.57 0.95 -6.46
N SER A 33 9.69 2.20 -6.91
CA SER A 33 9.55 3.37 -6.04
C SER A 33 8.12 3.46 -5.48
N ALA A 34 7.12 3.21 -6.31
CA ALA A 34 5.72 3.20 -5.87
C ALA A 34 5.48 2.15 -4.80
N ARG A 35 6.03 0.95 -4.99
CA ARG A 35 5.95 -0.14 -4.01
C ARG A 35 6.58 0.26 -2.68
N ASP A 36 7.79 0.84 -2.72
CA ASP A 36 8.49 1.27 -1.51
C ASP A 36 7.72 2.35 -0.75
N ILE A 37 7.15 3.31 -1.45
CA ILE A 37 6.35 4.37 -0.84
C ILE A 37 5.15 3.77 -0.10
N VAL A 38 4.43 2.89 -0.75
CA VAL A 38 3.25 2.25 -0.15
C VAL A 38 3.63 1.35 1.02
N ALA A 39 4.72 0.59 0.88
CA ALA A 39 5.20 -0.27 1.96
C ALA A 39 5.49 0.54 3.21
N LYS A 40 6.19 1.66 3.08
CA LYS A 40 6.47 2.55 4.21
C LYS A 40 5.20 3.15 4.80
N GLN A 41 4.25 3.55 3.96
CA GLN A 41 2.98 4.09 4.43
C GLN A 41 2.20 3.05 5.23
N MET A 42 2.13 1.81 4.74
CA MET A 42 1.41 0.74 5.41
C MET A 42 2.05 0.37 6.75
N GLU A 43 3.37 0.28 6.78
CA GLU A 43 4.11 0.00 8.01
C GLU A 43 3.86 1.08 9.05
N GLU A 44 3.87 2.34 8.64
CA GLU A 44 3.61 3.47 9.52
C GLU A 44 2.17 3.48 10.04
N GLU A 45 1.20 3.19 9.17
CA GLU A 45 -0.21 3.13 9.55
C GLU A 45 -0.47 2.03 10.58
N ILE A 46 0.11 0.84 10.37
CA ILE A 46 -0.03 -0.29 11.30
C ILE A 46 0.60 0.05 12.64
N LYS A 47 1.79 0.64 12.63
CA LYS A 47 2.49 1.05 13.84
C LYS A 47 1.72 2.11 14.62
N THR A 48 1.21 3.13 13.92
CA THR A 48 0.47 4.23 14.54
C THR A 48 -0.86 3.75 15.13
N ALA A 49 -1.51 2.80 14.45
CA ALA A 49 -2.77 2.22 14.92
C ALA A 49 -2.60 1.23 16.07
N GLU A 50 -1.35 0.91 16.44
CA GLU A 50 -1.04 -0.09 17.48
C GLU A 50 -1.74 -1.42 17.22
N ALA A 51 -1.65 -1.90 15.97
CA ALA A 51 -2.33 -3.11 15.52
C ALA A 51 -1.32 -4.24 15.29
N PRO A 52 -0.82 -4.92 16.35
CA PRO A 52 0.25 -5.91 16.21
C PRO A 52 -0.14 -7.14 15.41
N CYS A 53 -1.43 -7.40 15.27
CA CYS A 53 -1.93 -8.54 14.50
C CYS A 53 -2.27 -8.16 13.05
N ALA A 54 -2.04 -6.92 12.66
CA ALA A 54 -2.29 -6.48 11.30
C ALA A 54 -1.08 -6.72 10.40
N SER A 55 -1.35 -7.10 9.18
CA SER A 55 -0.32 -7.24 8.15
C SER A 55 -0.89 -6.78 6.81
N TYR A 56 -0.03 -6.60 5.82
CA TYR A 56 -0.48 -6.14 4.52
C TYR A 56 0.22 -6.91 3.41
N GLU A 57 -0.41 -6.89 2.24
CA GLU A 57 0.17 -7.44 1.02
C GLU A 57 -0.15 -6.51 -0.14
N ILE A 58 0.85 -6.13 -0.91
CA ILE A 58 0.65 -5.35 -2.13
C ILE A 58 0.29 -6.35 -3.23
N ILE A 59 -0.94 -6.25 -3.75
CA ILE A 59 -1.45 -7.21 -4.73
C ILE A 59 -1.39 -6.72 -6.17
N LYS A 60 -1.38 -5.41 -6.38
CA LYS A 60 -1.35 -4.87 -7.73
C LYS A 60 -0.78 -3.46 -7.72
N ILE A 61 0.04 -3.16 -8.73
CA ILE A 61 0.52 -1.81 -8.99
C ILE A 61 0.13 -1.48 -10.42
N GLU A 62 -0.65 -0.42 -10.60
CA GLU A 62 -1.16 -0.02 -11.90
C GLU A 62 -0.65 1.37 -12.28
N PHE A 63 0.01 1.46 -13.43
CA PHE A 63 0.40 2.74 -14.01
C PHE A 63 -0.82 3.45 -14.55
N ILE A 64 -1.03 4.70 -14.16
CA ILE A 64 -2.19 5.48 -14.58
C ILE A 64 -1.79 6.50 -15.65
N MET A 65 -0.81 7.34 -15.33
CA MET A 65 -0.40 8.39 -16.26
C MET A 65 0.93 9.01 -15.86
N GLU A 66 1.60 9.62 -16.82
CA GLU A 66 2.74 10.47 -16.53
C GLU A 66 2.27 11.86 -16.13
N LEU A 67 3.01 12.46 -15.23
CA LEU A 67 2.70 13.80 -14.74
C LEU A 67 3.66 14.86 -15.30
#